data_0da342d98418ceb7be54ab5dba176bdd
#
_entry.id   0da342d98418ceb7be54ab5dba176bdd
#
_cell.length_a   1.000
_cell.length_b   1.000
_cell.length_c   1.000
_cell.angle_alpha   90.00
_cell.angle_beta   90.00
_cell.angle_gamma   90.00
#
_symmetry.space_group_name_H-M   'P 1'
#
loop_
_entity.id
_entity.type
_entity.pdbx_description
1 polymer ?
#
loop_
_entity_poly.entity_id
_entity_poly.type
_entity_poly.pdbx_seq_one_letter_code
_entity_poly.pdbx_strand_id
1 'polypeptide(L)'
;MQLSTRHLLGIKNLTPDDISLILSTAEQFKEVLQRPVKKVPSLRDVTIANLFYENSTRTRFSFELAEKRLSADTINFAASTSSAAKGETLLDTVNNILSMKVDMVVLRHSASGAPHFLAQHIPAAIINAGDGINEEIPSGLGFYKA
;
A
#
# COMPACT_ATOMS: atom_id res chain seq x y z
N MET A 1 -10.34 17.76 2.43
CA MET A 1 -9.76 17.24 3.67
C MET A 1 -8.67 16.24 3.34
N GLN A 2 -7.57 16.30 4.04
CA GLN A 2 -6.41 15.43 3.81
C GLN A 2 -6.05 14.70 5.09
N LEU A 3 -5.40 13.54 4.95
CA LEU A 3 -4.84 12.84 6.10
C LEU A 3 -3.72 13.67 6.74
N SER A 4 -3.59 13.56 8.05
CA SER A 4 -2.55 14.25 8.80
C SER A 4 -1.17 13.62 8.60
N THR A 5 -1.10 12.44 8.02
CA THR A 5 0.13 11.71 7.79
C THR A 5 0.29 11.35 6.30
N ARG A 6 1.54 11.32 5.86
CA ARG A 6 1.89 10.90 4.51
C ARG A 6 1.92 9.38 4.36
N HIS A 7 2.26 8.69 5.44
CA HIS A 7 2.41 7.23 5.46
C HIS A 7 1.30 6.61 6.27
N LEU A 8 0.87 5.42 5.89
CA LEU A 8 -0.13 4.64 6.62
C LEU A 8 0.56 3.40 7.19
N LEU A 9 1.19 3.56 8.33
CA LEU A 9 2.04 2.55 8.95
C LEU A 9 1.32 1.69 9.99
N GLY A 10 0.20 2.16 10.50
CA GLY A 10 -0.63 1.51 11.50
C GLY A 10 -1.69 2.45 12.00
N ILE A 11 -2.49 2.01 12.94
CA ILE A 11 -3.59 2.81 13.50
C ILE A 11 -3.08 3.78 14.56
N LYS A 12 -2.01 3.42 15.22
CA LYS A 12 -1.50 4.12 16.41
C LYS A 12 -1.27 5.62 16.19
N ASN A 13 -0.80 6.00 15.02
CA ASN A 13 -0.46 7.40 14.72
C ASN A 13 -1.56 8.13 13.94
N LEU A 14 -2.72 7.49 13.73
CA LEU A 14 -3.85 8.13 13.07
C LEU A 14 -4.70 8.89 14.09
N THR A 15 -5.14 10.09 13.71
CA THR A 15 -6.13 10.83 14.50
C THR A 15 -7.53 10.25 14.26
N PRO A 16 -8.51 10.50 15.15
CA PRO A 16 -9.91 10.13 14.88
C PRO A 16 -10.43 10.71 13.56
N ASP A 17 -10.00 11.92 13.21
CA ASP A 17 -10.39 12.54 11.93
C ASP A 17 -9.81 11.80 10.74
N ASP A 18 -8.56 11.33 10.83
CA ASP A 18 -7.94 10.50 9.80
C ASP A 18 -8.75 9.22 9.58
N ILE A 19 -9.11 8.54 10.66
CA ILE A 19 -9.88 7.30 10.59
C ILE A 19 -11.26 7.57 9.97
N SER A 20 -11.92 8.64 10.39
CA SER A 20 -13.22 9.01 9.83
C SER A 20 -13.12 9.32 8.34
N LEU A 21 -12.09 10.02 7.92
CA LEU A 21 -11.86 10.33 6.51
C LEU A 21 -11.65 9.06 5.67
N ILE A 22 -10.84 8.13 6.17
CA ILE A 22 -10.60 6.85 5.49
C ILE A 22 -11.91 6.07 5.35
N LEU A 23 -12.68 5.94 6.42
CA LEU A 23 -13.91 5.17 6.41
C LEU A 23 -14.98 5.80 5.52
N SER A 24 -15.14 7.12 5.56
CA SER A 24 -16.11 7.81 4.71
C SER A 24 -15.72 7.74 3.22
N THR A 25 -14.43 7.82 2.92
CA THR A 25 -13.94 7.66 1.56
C THR A 25 -14.19 6.23 1.06
N ALA A 26 -13.96 5.24 1.91
CA ALA A 26 -14.24 3.84 1.58
C ALA A 26 -15.73 3.61 1.28
N GLU A 27 -16.62 4.24 2.04
CA GLU A 27 -18.07 4.16 1.77
C GLU A 27 -18.44 4.75 0.41
N GLN A 28 -17.82 5.85 0.03
CA GLN A 28 -18.03 6.44 -1.29
C GLN A 28 -17.57 5.51 -2.41
N PHE A 29 -16.41 4.89 -2.27
CA PHE A 29 -15.91 3.95 -3.27
C PHE A 29 -16.72 2.65 -3.31
N LYS A 30 -17.38 2.29 -2.24
CA LYS A 30 -18.25 1.11 -2.21
C LYS A 30 -19.36 1.21 -3.26
N GLU A 31 -19.87 2.39 -3.53
CA GLU A 31 -20.88 2.62 -4.57
C GLU A 31 -20.34 2.31 -5.96
N VAL A 32 -19.06 2.52 -6.20
CA VAL A 32 -18.43 2.24 -7.50
C VAL A 32 -18.57 0.76 -7.85
N LEU A 33 -18.52 -0.12 -6.87
CA LEU A 33 -18.65 -1.57 -7.06
C LEU A 33 -20.04 -1.99 -7.52
N GLN A 34 -21.04 -1.14 -7.32
CA GLN A 34 -22.43 -1.39 -7.76
C GLN A 34 -22.66 -0.94 -9.19
N ARG A 35 -21.72 -0.28 -9.81
CA ARG A 35 -21.85 0.23 -11.19
C ARG A 35 -21.48 -0.83 -12.21
N PRO A 36 -22.03 -0.77 -13.44
CA PRO A 36 -21.56 -1.63 -14.53
C PRO A 36 -20.07 -1.45 -14.82
N VAL A 37 -19.58 -0.22 -14.77
CA VAL A 37 -18.13 0.09 -14.89
C VAL A 37 -17.58 0.38 -13.51
N LYS A 38 -16.79 -0.55 -12.98
CA LYS A 38 -16.24 -0.50 -11.62
C LYS A 38 -14.87 0.15 -11.59
N LYS A 39 -14.73 1.28 -12.26
CA LYS A 39 -13.44 1.98 -12.40
C LYS A 39 -13.65 3.48 -12.33
N VAL A 40 -12.77 4.16 -11.59
CA VAL A 40 -12.76 5.62 -11.47
C VAL A 40 -11.33 6.14 -11.66
N PRO A 41 -11.14 7.39 -12.12
CA PRO A 41 -9.82 7.92 -12.46
C PRO A 41 -9.07 8.55 -11.28
N SER A 42 -9.44 8.23 -10.04
CA SER A 42 -8.92 8.90 -8.84
C SER A 42 -7.39 8.84 -8.70
N LEU A 43 -6.76 7.74 -9.10
CA LEU A 43 -5.31 7.57 -9.04
C LEU A 43 -4.67 7.46 -10.43
N ARG A 44 -5.28 8.11 -11.41
CA ARG A 44 -4.71 8.18 -12.74
C ARG A 44 -3.33 8.82 -12.68
N ASP A 45 -2.37 8.23 -13.39
CA ASP A 45 -0.97 8.65 -13.43
C ASP A 45 -0.20 8.46 -12.12
N VAL A 46 -0.79 7.78 -11.15
CA VAL A 46 -0.11 7.35 -9.92
C VAL A 46 0.40 5.93 -10.12
N THR A 47 1.66 5.69 -9.79
CA THR A 47 2.28 4.36 -9.87
C THR A 47 2.48 3.80 -8.47
N ILE A 48 1.97 2.60 -8.23
CA ILE A 48 2.04 1.92 -6.94
C ILE A 48 2.82 0.62 -7.09
N ALA A 49 3.82 0.44 -6.23
CA ALA A 49 4.57 -0.81 -6.15
C ALA A 49 4.08 -1.64 -4.97
N ASN A 50 3.69 -2.88 -5.25
CA ASN A 50 3.30 -3.85 -4.23
C ASN A 50 4.49 -4.75 -3.94
N LEU A 51 5.08 -4.59 -2.75
CA LEU A 51 6.26 -5.33 -2.31
C LEU A 51 5.84 -6.32 -1.22
N PHE A 52 5.66 -7.56 -1.59
CA PHE A 52 5.23 -8.61 -0.68
C PHE A 52 6.37 -9.60 -0.43
N TYR A 53 7.00 -9.42 0.73
CA TYR A 53 8.08 -10.29 1.22
C TYR A 53 7.57 -11.46 2.04
N GLU A 54 6.29 -11.47 2.35
CA GLU A 54 5.58 -12.59 2.93
C GLU A 54 4.46 -13.01 2.00
N ASN A 55 4.19 -14.30 1.95
CA ASN A 55 3.15 -14.84 1.09
C ASN A 55 1.77 -14.49 1.67
N SER A 56 1.03 -13.65 0.96
CA SER A 56 -0.34 -13.28 1.31
C SER A 56 -1.13 -12.96 0.05
N THR A 57 -1.67 -14.01 -0.55
CA THR A 57 -2.39 -13.91 -1.83
C THR A 57 -3.60 -12.99 -1.72
N ARG A 58 -4.42 -13.17 -0.68
CA ARG A 58 -5.63 -12.36 -0.49
C ARG A 58 -5.30 -10.88 -0.36
N THR A 59 -4.36 -10.54 0.50
CA THR A 59 -3.99 -9.13 0.75
C THR A 59 -3.42 -8.50 -0.52
N ARG A 60 -2.53 -9.20 -1.20
CA ARG A 60 -1.94 -8.70 -2.45
C ARG A 60 -2.99 -8.45 -3.51
N PHE A 61 -3.88 -9.41 -3.73
CA PHE A 61 -4.94 -9.26 -4.72
C PHE A 61 -5.91 -8.14 -4.38
N SER A 62 -6.22 -7.95 -3.10
CA SER A 62 -7.11 -6.88 -2.65
C SER A 62 -6.52 -5.51 -2.96
N PHE A 63 -5.24 -5.30 -2.66
CA PHE A 63 -4.57 -4.04 -3.00
C PHE A 63 -4.46 -3.85 -4.50
N GLU A 64 -4.02 -4.88 -5.22
CA GLU A 64 -3.86 -4.79 -6.67
C GLU A 64 -5.17 -4.45 -7.37
N LEU A 65 -6.27 -5.09 -6.98
CA LEU A 65 -7.57 -4.83 -7.57
C LEU A 65 -8.08 -3.43 -7.25
N ALA A 66 -7.91 -2.97 -6.01
CA ALA A 66 -8.27 -1.61 -5.62
C ALA A 66 -7.49 -0.57 -6.42
N GLU A 67 -6.19 -0.78 -6.58
CA GLU A 67 -5.32 0.11 -7.38
C GLU A 67 -5.80 0.21 -8.82
N LYS A 68 -6.12 -0.92 -9.43
CA LYS A 68 -6.62 -0.96 -10.81
C LYS A 68 -7.97 -0.28 -10.96
N ARG A 69 -8.88 -0.47 -10.00
CA ARG A 69 -10.18 0.18 -10.02
C ARG A 69 -10.09 1.69 -9.82
N LEU A 70 -9.04 2.15 -9.17
CA LEU A 70 -8.75 3.58 -9.01
C LEU A 70 -7.91 4.14 -10.16
N SER A 71 -7.60 3.34 -11.16
CA SER A 71 -6.82 3.67 -12.36
C SER A 71 -5.34 3.94 -12.11
N ALA A 72 -4.79 3.41 -11.03
CA ALA A 72 -3.35 3.46 -10.77
C ALA A 72 -2.61 2.46 -11.66
N ASP A 73 -1.36 2.78 -11.97
CA ASP A 73 -0.43 1.82 -12.54
C ASP A 73 0.14 0.97 -11.41
N THR A 74 0.22 -0.34 -11.64
CA THR A 74 0.60 -1.30 -10.60
C THR A 74 1.86 -2.05 -10.99
N ILE A 75 2.83 -2.08 -10.08
CA ILE A 75 4.03 -2.92 -10.20
C ILE A 75 3.99 -3.93 -9.06
N ASN A 76 4.12 -5.22 -9.39
CA ASN A 76 4.18 -6.28 -8.40
C ASN A 76 5.60 -6.84 -8.29
N PHE A 77 6.06 -7.03 -7.06
CA PHE A 77 7.37 -7.54 -6.76
C PHE A 77 7.25 -8.74 -5.82
N ALA A 78 7.87 -9.84 -6.19
CA ALA A 78 7.92 -11.06 -5.39
C ALA A 78 9.36 -11.30 -4.90
N ALA A 79 9.56 -11.22 -3.61
CA ALA A 79 10.88 -11.23 -3.01
C ALA A 79 11.59 -12.59 -3.06
N SER A 80 10.85 -13.68 -3.09
CA SER A 80 11.42 -15.04 -2.99
C SER A 80 12.33 -15.43 -4.16
N THR A 81 12.17 -14.74 -5.28
CA THR A 81 12.95 -15.03 -6.50
C THR A 81 13.79 -13.86 -6.96
N SER A 82 13.96 -12.86 -6.11
CA SER A 82 14.48 -11.57 -6.48
C SER A 82 15.84 -11.26 -5.84
N SER A 83 16.24 -9.99 -5.92
CA SER A 83 17.47 -9.42 -5.38
C SER A 83 17.71 -9.73 -3.91
N ALA A 84 16.67 -9.97 -3.10
CA ALA A 84 16.85 -10.36 -1.70
C ALA A 84 17.67 -11.64 -1.57
N ALA A 85 17.48 -12.59 -2.48
CA ALA A 85 18.27 -13.82 -2.53
C ALA A 85 19.73 -13.58 -2.95
N LYS A 86 20.02 -12.40 -3.49
CA LYS A 86 21.36 -11.99 -3.92
C LYS A 86 22.06 -11.08 -2.90
N GLY A 87 21.47 -10.94 -1.69
CA GLY A 87 22.04 -10.09 -0.64
C GLY A 87 21.72 -8.61 -0.74
N GLU A 88 20.81 -8.21 -1.63
CA GLU A 88 20.38 -6.82 -1.73
C GLU A 88 19.52 -6.45 -0.52
N THR A 89 19.75 -5.26 0.05
CA THR A 89 18.96 -4.79 1.19
C THR A 89 17.57 -4.33 0.73
N LEU A 90 16.62 -4.28 1.69
CA LEU A 90 15.28 -3.75 1.43
C LEU A 90 15.36 -2.31 0.89
N LEU A 91 16.20 -1.48 1.49
CA LEU A 91 16.34 -0.08 1.07
C LEU A 91 16.89 0.02 -0.36
N ASP A 92 17.87 -0.80 -0.71
CA ASP A 92 18.42 -0.83 -2.07
C ASP A 92 17.35 -1.23 -3.09
N THR A 93 16.58 -2.27 -2.79
CA THR A 93 15.49 -2.73 -3.65
C THR A 93 14.47 -1.62 -3.87
N VAL A 94 14.04 -0.98 -2.79
CA VAL A 94 13.03 0.09 -2.87
C VAL A 94 13.58 1.30 -3.64
N ASN A 95 14.83 1.69 -3.41
CA ASN A 95 15.44 2.79 -4.15
C ASN A 95 15.50 2.51 -5.65
N ASN A 96 15.83 1.27 -6.04
CA ASN A 96 15.81 0.87 -7.45
C ASN A 96 14.40 0.99 -8.04
N ILE A 97 13.38 0.57 -7.31
CA ILE A 97 12.00 0.65 -7.74
C ILE A 97 11.56 2.11 -7.87
N LEU A 98 11.93 2.96 -6.91
CA LEU A 98 11.60 4.38 -6.93
C LEU A 98 12.20 5.12 -8.12
N SER A 99 13.33 4.64 -8.66
CA SER A 99 13.92 5.21 -9.86
C SER A 99 13.00 5.10 -11.08
N MET A 100 11.99 4.26 -11.03
CA MET A 100 10.97 4.09 -12.07
C MET A 100 9.76 5.02 -11.89
N LYS A 101 9.90 6.07 -11.11
CA LYS A 101 8.81 7.04 -10.85
C LYS A 101 7.63 6.45 -10.08
N VAL A 102 7.91 5.61 -9.10
CA VAL A 102 6.90 5.07 -8.20
C VAL A 102 6.51 6.12 -7.15
N ASP A 103 5.21 6.31 -6.95
CA ASP A 103 4.66 7.32 -6.04
C ASP A 103 4.32 6.75 -4.67
N MET A 104 3.96 5.48 -4.61
CA MET A 104 3.50 4.82 -3.40
C MET A 104 4.01 3.38 -3.36
N VAL A 105 4.33 2.92 -2.16
CA VAL A 105 4.76 1.55 -1.90
C VAL A 105 3.81 0.90 -0.90
N VAL A 106 3.26 -0.25 -1.28
CA VAL A 106 2.52 -1.12 -0.37
C VAL A 106 3.48 -2.24 0.04
N LEU A 107 3.81 -2.31 1.32
CA LEU A 107 4.83 -3.23 1.81
C LEU A 107 4.27 -4.23 2.81
N ARG A 108 4.52 -5.51 2.56
CA ARG A 108 4.34 -6.58 3.54
C ARG A 108 5.66 -7.28 3.76
N HIS A 109 6.13 -7.30 4.99
CA HIS A 109 7.46 -7.81 5.34
C HIS A 109 7.42 -8.60 6.64
N SER A 110 8.25 -9.62 6.76
CA SER A 110 8.34 -10.44 7.97
C SER A 110 8.99 -9.72 9.16
N ALA A 111 9.84 -8.74 8.89
CA ALA A 111 10.53 -7.99 9.94
C ALA A 111 9.64 -6.86 10.47
N SER A 112 9.35 -6.89 11.76
CA SER A 112 8.61 -5.82 12.42
C SER A 112 9.37 -4.50 12.29
N GLY A 113 8.64 -3.44 11.96
CA GLY A 113 9.23 -2.11 11.79
C GLY A 113 9.79 -1.82 10.41
N ALA A 114 9.80 -2.77 9.47
CA ALA A 114 10.30 -2.52 8.12
C ALA A 114 9.60 -1.35 7.41
N PRO A 115 8.26 -1.23 7.43
CA PRO A 115 7.59 -0.06 6.85
C PRO A 115 8.00 1.26 7.52
N HIS A 116 8.16 1.25 8.83
CA HIS A 116 8.57 2.44 9.58
C HIS A 116 9.99 2.87 9.20
N PHE A 117 10.88 1.90 9.05
CA PHE A 117 12.25 2.16 8.59
C PHE A 117 12.25 2.81 7.21
N LEU A 118 11.52 2.25 6.26
CA LEU A 118 11.45 2.80 4.91
C LEU A 118 10.84 4.20 4.89
N ALA A 119 9.81 4.43 5.70
CA ALA A 119 9.16 5.75 5.75
C ALA A 119 10.12 6.86 6.14
N GLN A 120 11.16 6.56 6.90
CA GLN A 120 12.19 7.52 7.30
C GLN A 120 13.26 7.77 6.22
N HIS A 121 13.36 6.88 5.21
CA HIS A 121 14.49 6.89 4.27
C HIS A 121 14.08 7.14 2.82
N ILE A 122 12.79 7.11 2.49
CA ILE A 122 12.33 7.28 1.11
C ILE A 122 11.28 8.37 0.99
N PRO A 123 11.20 9.02 -0.19
CA PRO A 123 10.22 10.11 -0.40
C PRO A 123 8.82 9.62 -0.75
N ALA A 124 8.64 8.37 -1.15
CA ALA A 124 7.32 7.85 -1.54
C ALA A 124 6.45 7.60 -0.30
N ALA A 125 5.13 7.60 -0.49
CA ALA A 125 4.19 7.20 0.54
C ALA A 125 4.27 5.69 0.79
N ILE A 126 4.15 5.26 2.04
CA ILE A 126 4.22 3.85 2.43
C ILE A 126 2.88 3.44 3.03
N ILE A 127 2.36 2.29 2.57
CA ILE A 127 1.24 1.61 3.23
C ILE A 127 1.76 0.29 3.81
N ASN A 128 1.55 0.11 5.11
CA ASN A 128 1.92 -1.14 5.79
C ASN A 128 0.83 -2.19 5.59
N ALA A 129 1.14 -3.23 4.82
CA ALA A 129 0.23 -4.36 4.58
C ALA A 129 0.55 -5.55 5.48
N GLY A 130 1.38 -5.36 6.49
CA GLY A 130 1.75 -6.36 7.50
C GLY A 130 3.26 -6.40 7.72
N ASP A 131 3.71 -6.36 8.97
CA ASP A 131 5.13 -6.41 9.32
C ASP A 131 5.39 -7.31 10.55
N GLY A 132 5.46 -8.60 10.31
CA GLY A 132 5.72 -9.58 11.35
C GLY A 132 4.61 -9.64 12.39
N ILE A 133 4.96 -9.39 13.65
CA ILE A 133 4.02 -9.38 14.77
C ILE A 133 3.57 -7.98 15.17
N ASN A 134 3.97 -6.97 14.42
CA ASN A 134 3.68 -5.58 14.77
C ASN A 134 2.24 -5.21 14.33
N GLU A 135 2.08 -4.38 13.34
CA GLU A 135 0.76 -3.93 12.88
C GLU A 135 0.58 -4.21 11.38
N GLU A 136 -0.67 -4.33 10.99
CA GLU A 136 -1.05 -4.25 9.57
C GLU A 136 -2.27 -3.36 9.47
N ILE A 137 -2.50 -2.81 8.28
CA ILE A 137 -3.72 -2.06 8.02
C ILE A 137 -4.85 -3.07 7.89
N PRO A 138 -5.83 -3.06 8.80
CA PRO A 138 -6.90 -4.06 8.79
C PRO A 138 -7.74 -3.99 7.53
N SER A 139 -8.19 -5.14 7.09
CA SER A 139 -9.12 -5.24 5.95
C SER A 139 -10.39 -4.42 6.16
N GLY A 140 -10.79 -4.23 7.42
CA GLY A 140 -11.97 -3.44 7.78
C GLY A 140 -11.86 -1.95 7.47
N LEU A 141 -10.66 -1.41 7.25
CA LEU A 141 -10.48 -0.02 6.86
C LEU A 141 -10.81 0.26 5.39
N GLY A 142 -11.11 -0.76 4.61
CA GLY A 142 -11.75 -0.59 3.33
C GLY A 142 -10.87 -0.23 2.15
N PHE A 143 -9.56 -0.15 2.30
CA PHE A 143 -8.67 0.20 1.20
C PHE A 143 -8.85 -0.69 -0.01
N TYR A 144 -9.09 -1.95 0.23
CA TYR A 144 -9.23 -2.93 -0.82
C TYR A 144 -10.64 -3.51 -0.91
N LYS A 145 -11.55 -3.02 -0.08
CA LYS A 145 -12.98 -3.31 -0.26
C LYS A 145 -13.64 -2.32 -1.21
N ALA A 146 -12.98 -1.24 -1.42
CA ALA A 146 -13.41 -0.27 -2.42
C ALA A 146 -12.90 -0.64 -3.84
#